data_ae36a2ff95c00d3744f8791cec3b3c70
#
_entry.id   ae36a2ff95c00d3744f8791cec3b3c70
#
_cell.length_a   1.000
_cell.length_b   1.000
_cell.length_c   1.000
_cell.angle_alpha   90.00
_cell.angle_beta   90.00
_cell.angle_gamma   90.00
#
_symmetry.space_group_name_H-M   'P 1'
#
loop_
_entity.id
_entity.type
_entity.pdbx_description
1 polymer ?
#
loop_
_entity_poly.entity_id
_entity_poly.type
_entity_poly.pdbx_seq_one_letter_code
_entity_poly.pdbx_strand_id
1 'polypeptide(L)' 'RYSAAWKLLGKALETAGDRAGAAEVYRQGITTAQDNGDQQAVREMQVFLRRLEKD' A
#
# COMPACT_ATOMS: atom_id res chain seq x y z
N ARG A 1 9.25 -0.93 9.64
CA ARG A 1 9.09 0.35 10.30
C ARG A 1 8.48 1.37 9.37
N TYR A 2 9.07 1.55 8.23
CA TYR A 2 8.51 2.46 7.24
C TYR A 2 7.30 1.88 6.53
N SER A 3 7.13 0.58 6.61
CA SER A 3 6.00 -0.09 5.95
C SER A 3 4.67 0.40 6.51
N ALA A 4 4.61 0.67 7.80
CA ALA A 4 3.37 1.18 8.41
C ALA A 4 3.01 2.55 7.85
N ALA A 5 4.01 3.39 7.59
CA ALA A 5 3.76 4.72 7.02
C ALA A 5 3.14 4.60 5.63
N TRP A 6 3.62 3.67 4.81
CA TRP A 6 3.05 3.46 3.48
C TRP A 6 1.59 3.04 3.54
N LYS A 7 1.27 2.15 4.49
CA LYS A 7 -0.11 1.70 4.64
C LYS A 7 -1.02 2.85 5.05
N LEU A 8 -0.55 3.66 6.00
CA LEU A 8 -1.34 4.80 6.47
C LEU A 8 -1.57 5.82 5.35
N LEU A 9 -0.53 6.10 4.59
CA LEU A 9 -0.67 7.04 3.49
C LEU A 9 -1.63 6.54 2.43
N GLY A 10 -1.52 5.26 2.08
CA GLY A 10 -2.43 4.69 1.10
C GLY A 10 -3.87 4.75 1.57
N LYS A 11 -4.11 4.44 2.85
CA LYS A 11 -5.46 4.52 3.40
C LYS A 11 -5.99 5.95 3.39
N ALA A 12 -5.15 6.91 3.72
CA ALA A 12 -5.55 8.31 3.70
C ALA A 12 -5.97 8.74 2.30
N LEU A 13 -5.21 8.30 1.29
CA LEU A 13 -5.56 8.62 -0.09
C LEU A 13 -6.87 7.97 -0.52
N GLU A 14 -7.10 6.73 -0.09
CA GLU A 14 -8.38 6.08 -0.37
C GLU A 14 -9.53 6.87 0.22
N THR A 15 -9.38 7.30 1.47
CA THR A 15 -10.41 8.07 2.14
C THR A 15 -10.67 9.38 1.41
N ALA A 16 -9.62 9.99 0.86
CA ALA A 16 -9.75 11.22 0.11
C ALA A 16 -10.32 11.02 -1.30
N GLY A 17 -10.52 9.78 -1.70
CA GLY A 17 -11.05 9.48 -3.02
C GLY A 17 -10.00 9.40 -4.10
N ASP A 18 -8.72 9.41 -3.73
CA ASP A 18 -7.62 9.35 -4.70
C ASP A 18 -7.15 7.91 -4.84
N ARG A 19 -7.92 7.12 -5.58
CA ARG A 19 -7.63 5.69 -5.74
C ARG A 19 -6.34 5.47 -6.51
N ALA A 20 -6.09 6.27 -7.53
CA ALA A 20 -4.86 6.13 -8.31
C ALA A 20 -3.64 6.43 -7.45
N GLY A 21 -3.71 7.48 -6.64
CA GLY A 21 -2.61 7.81 -5.74
C GLY A 21 -2.41 6.74 -4.69
N ALA A 22 -3.50 6.20 -4.14
CA ALA A 22 -3.40 5.13 -3.16
C ALA A 22 -2.74 3.89 -3.76
N ALA A 23 -3.11 3.52 -4.98
CA ALA A 23 -2.53 2.37 -5.66
C ALA A 23 -1.03 2.54 -5.83
N GLU A 24 -0.62 3.73 -6.25
CA GLU A 24 0.80 4.01 -6.44
C GLU A 24 1.56 3.91 -5.13
N VAL A 25 0.99 4.46 -4.05
CA VAL A 25 1.61 4.41 -2.73
C VAL A 25 1.76 2.96 -2.28
N TYR A 26 0.73 2.14 -2.47
CA TYR A 26 0.82 0.74 -2.08
C TYR A 26 1.89 0.00 -2.88
N ARG A 27 2.02 0.29 -4.18
CA ARG A 27 3.07 -0.35 -4.98
C ARG A 27 4.46 0.00 -4.46
N GLN A 28 4.69 1.27 -4.17
CA GLN A 28 5.98 1.69 -3.63
C GLN A 28 6.22 1.10 -2.25
N GLY A 29 5.17 1.06 -1.43
CA GLY A 29 5.27 0.46 -0.11
C GLY A 29 5.60 -1.03 -0.17
N ILE A 30 5.02 -1.74 -1.13
CA ILE A 30 5.32 -3.16 -1.32
C ILE A 30 6.79 -3.34 -1.67
N THR A 31 7.30 -2.54 -2.61
CA THR A 31 8.70 -2.63 -3.00
C THR A 31 9.61 -2.36 -1.80
N THR A 32 9.30 -1.32 -1.03
CA THR A 32 10.09 -0.98 0.15
C THR A 32 10.04 -2.11 1.19
N ALA A 33 8.86 -2.66 1.41
CA ALA A 33 8.70 -3.74 2.37
C ALA A 33 9.45 -4.99 1.93
N GLN A 34 9.45 -5.29 0.63
CA GLN A 34 10.21 -6.43 0.11
C GLN A 34 11.70 -6.24 0.32
N ASP A 35 12.19 -5.03 0.07
CA ASP A 35 13.61 -4.73 0.26
C ASP A 35 14.01 -4.89 1.73
N ASN A 36 13.10 -4.60 2.63
CA ASN A 36 13.36 -4.71 4.07
C ASN A 36 13.05 -6.09 4.64
N GLY A 37 12.54 -7.00 3.82
CA GLY A 37 12.18 -8.33 4.28
C GLY A 37 10.92 -8.37 5.11
N ASP A 38 10.08 -7.33 5.05
CA ASP A 38 8.86 -7.25 5.83
C ASP A 38 7.70 -7.88 5.05
N GLN A 39 7.64 -9.19 5.09
CA GLN A 39 6.68 -9.92 4.27
C GLN A 39 5.24 -9.72 4.71
N GLN A 40 5.02 -9.47 5.99
CA GLN A 40 3.67 -9.22 6.47
C GLN A 40 3.11 -7.94 5.85
N ALA A 41 3.91 -6.87 5.83
CA ALA A 41 3.48 -5.62 5.22
C ALA A 41 3.26 -5.78 3.72
N VAL A 42 4.10 -6.58 3.06
CA VAL A 42 3.93 -6.86 1.63
C VAL A 42 2.55 -7.48 1.40
N ARG A 43 2.20 -8.49 2.16
CA ARG A 43 0.92 -9.17 1.98
C ARG A 43 -0.25 -8.24 2.23
N GLU A 44 -0.15 -7.45 3.29
CA GLU A 44 -1.24 -6.53 3.63
C GLU A 44 -1.47 -5.52 2.51
N MET A 45 -0.39 -4.93 2.02
CA MET A 45 -0.52 -3.92 0.98
C MET A 45 -0.94 -4.54 -0.35
N GLN A 46 -0.56 -5.78 -0.61
CA GLN A 46 -1.03 -6.47 -1.81
C GLN A 46 -2.55 -6.65 -1.77
N VAL A 47 -3.09 -6.97 -0.60
CA VAL A 47 -4.54 -7.10 -0.46
C VAL A 47 -5.22 -5.76 -0.71
N PHE A 48 -4.69 -4.69 -0.13
CA PHE A 48 -5.27 -3.35 -0.32
C PHE A 48 -5.21 -2.95 -1.79
N LEU A 49 -4.07 -3.19 -2.43
CA LEU A 49 -3.91 -2.85 -3.84
C LEU A 49 -4.87 -3.62 -4.72
N ARG A 50 -5.02 -4.92 -4.44
CA ARG A 50 -5.93 -5.75 -5.22
C ARG A 50 -7.37 -5.25 -5.12
N ARG A 51 -7.79 -4.82 -3.93
CA ARG A 51 -9.13 -4.29 -3.76
C ARG A 51 -9.34 -3.03 -4.59
N LEU A 52 -8.33 -2.18 -4.65
CA LEU A 52 -8.42 -0.97 -5.45
C LEU A 52 -8.52 -1.27 -6.94
N GLU A 53 -7.80 -2.28 -7.39
CA GLU A 53 -7.75 -2.60 -8.82
C GLU A 53 -8.93 -3.44 -9.27
N LYS A 54 -9.60 -4.07 -8.34
CA LYS A 54 -10.64 -5.00 -8.67
C LYS A 54 -11.89 -4.35 -9.23
N ASP A 55 -12.11 -3.13 -8.90
CA ASP A 55 -13.31 -2.46 -9.32
C ASP A 55 -13.20 -2.01 -10.77
#